data_efa18352e68710eb862282f5ff442ecf
#
_entry.id   efa18352e68710eb862282f5ff442ecf
#
_cell.length_a   1.000
_cell.length_b   1.000
_cell.length_c   1.000
_cell.angle_alpha   90.00
_cell.angle_beta   90.00
_cell.angle_gamma   90.00
#
_symmetry.space_group_name_H-M   'P 1'
#
loop_
_entity.id
_entity.type
_entity.pdbx_description
1 polymer ?
#
loop_
_entity_poly.entity_id
_entity_poly.type
_entity_poly.pdbx_seq_one_letter_code
_entity_poly.pdbx_strand_id
1 'polypeptide(L)' 'MSLQFTILEDKLNLLLNRRELKIFLKSAAGKISKIELVKIIAKNFNEDEKKIFPISLAGEKGKTNITATLFIYEN' A
#
# COMPACT_ATOMS: atom_id res chain seq x y z
N MET A 1 17.92 -0.81 -1.20
CA MET A 1 17.19 -1.22 -2.39
C MET A 1 15.76 -0.73 -2.31
N SER A 2 15.27 -0.15 -3.37
CA SER A 2 13.91 0.33 -3.41
C SER A 2 12.98 -0.76 -3.93
N LEU A 3 11.83 -0.91 -3.28
CA LEU A 3 10.78 -1.77 -3.76
C LEU A 3 10.05 -1.06 -4.89
N GLN A 4 9.82 -1.80 -5.97
CA GLN A 4 9.05 -1.26 -7.08
C GLN A 4 7.58 -1.62 -6.89
N PHE A 5 6.73 -0.64 -7.04
CA PHE A 5 5.29 -0.88 -6.95
C PHE A 5 4.55 -0.11 -8.04
N THR A 6 3.38 -0.63 -8.37
CA THR A 6 2.51 -0.02 -9.37
C THR A 6 1.17 0.27 -8.71
N ILE A 7 0.66 1.47 -8.92
CA ILE A 7 -0.64 1.84 -8.39
C ILE A 7 -1.71 1.33 -9.34
N LEU A 8 -2.54 0.40 -8.87
CA LEU A 8 -3.63 -0.16 -9.66
C LEU A 8 -4.90 0.68 -9.57
N GLU A 9 -5.16 1.22 -8.38
CA GLU A 9 -6.29 2.10 -8.16
C GLU A 9 -5.91 3.20 -7.19
N ASP A 10 -6.44 4.37 -7.43
CA ASP A 10 -6.26 5.53 -6.56
C ASP A 10 -7.57 6.31 -6.58
N LYS A 11 -8.38 6.12 -5.55
CA LYS A 11 -9.69 6.76 -5.45
C LYS A 11 -9.77 7.63 -4.22
N LEU A 12 -10.32 8.82 -4.38
CA LEU A 12 -10.60 9.70 -3.26
C LEU A 12 -12.06 9.52 -2.86
N ASN A 13 -12.28 9.12 -1.62
CA ASN A 13 -13.64 8.96 -1.08
C ASN A 13 -13.97 10.18 -0.22
N LEU A 14 -14.74 11.10 -0.77
CA LEU A 14 -15.07 12.34 -0.09
C LEU A 14 -16.00 12.14 1.10
N LEU A 15 -16.84 11.13 1.04
CA LEU A 15 -17.78 10.84 2.13
C LEU A 15 -17.07 10.36 3.37
N LEU A 16 -16.01 9.60 3.19
CA LEU A 16 -15.25 9.04 4.31
C LEU A 16 -13.96 9.79 4.58
N ASN A 17 -13.69 10.84 3.80
CA ASN A 17 -12.47 11.64 3.91
C ASN A 17 -11.20 10.78 3.89
N ARG A 18 -11.16 9.86 2.94
CA ARG A 18 -10.00 8.98 2.82
C ARG A 18 -9.69 8.73 1.35
N ARG A 19 -8.43 8.41 1.12
CA ARG A 19 -7.95 8.00 -0.19
C ARG A 19 -7.77 6.49 -0.18
N GLU A 20 -8.34 5.82 -1.15
CA GLU A 20 -8.27 4.37 -1.26
C GLU A 20 -7.26 4.01 -2.34
N LEU A 21 -6.23 3.28 -1.94
CA LEU A 21 -5.16 2.87 -2.83
C LEU A 21 -5.09 1.37 -2.96
N LYS A 22 -4.93 0.92 -4.18
CA LYS A 22 -4.65 -0.47 -4.47
C LYS A 22 -3.35 -0.53 -5.24
N ILE A 23 -2.37 -1.23 -4.71
CA ILE A 23 -1.04 -1.29 -5.32
C ILE A 23 -0.61 -2.72 -5.55
N PHE A 24 0.23 -2.87 -6.56
CA PHE A 24 0.83 -4.15 -6.93
C PHE A 24 2.32 -4.05 -6.66
N LEU A 25 2.83 -4.99 -5.88
CA LEU A 25 4.23 -5.02 -5.49
C LEU A 25 4.92 -6.22 -6.10
N LYS A 26 6.05 -5.97 -6.74
CA LYS A 26 6.97 -7.03 -7.12
C LYS A 26 8.05 -7.10 -6.05
N SER A 27 8.08 -8.15 -5.30
CA SER A 27 9.07 -8.32 -4.24
C SER A 27 9.90 -9.55 -4.49
N ALA A 28 11.19 -9.37 -4.67
CA ALA A 28 12.12 -10.47 -4.87
C ALA A 28 12.22 -11.33 -3.61
N ALA A 29 12.00 -10.76 -2.47
CA ALA A 29 12.04 -11.49 -1.21
C ALA A 29 10.75 -12.24 -0.90
N GLY A 30 9.69 -11.96 -1.64
CA GLY A 30 8.42 -12.65 -1.48
C GLY A 30 7.65 -12.34 -0.22
N LYS A 31 8.19 -11.51 0.64
CA LYS A 31 7.55 -11.15 1.90
C LYS A 31 7.70 -9.67 2.20
N ILE A 32 6.60 -9.06 2.55
CA ILE A 32 6.61 -7.69 3.04
C ILE A 32 5.56 -7.60 4.15
N SER A 33 5.91 -6.95 5.23
CA SER A 33 4.97 -6.77 6.33
C SER A 33 4.11 -5.53 6.08
N LYS A 34 2.98 -5.46 6.78
CA LYS A 34 2.11 -4.29 6.70
C LYS A 34 2.84 -3.03 7.17
N ILE A 35 3.68 -3.18 8.17
CA ILE A 35 4.46 -2.06 8.70
C ILE A 35 5.42 -1.52 7.65
N GLU A 36 6.11 -2.40 6.95
CA GLU A 36 7.03 -1.98 5.89
C GLU A 36 6.29 -1.30 4.75
N LEU A 37 5.12 -1.83 4.40
CA LEU A 37 4.29 -1.26 3.35
C LEU A 37 3.86 0.16 3.71
N VAL A 38 3.42 0.37 4.95
CA VAL A 38 3.03 1.69 5.42
C VAL A 38 4.19 2.68 5.31
N LYS A 39 5.39 2.25 5.72
CA LYS A 39 6.56 3.11 5.64
C LYS A 39 6.91 3.50 4.20
N ILE A 40 6.81 2.53 3.29
CA ILE A 40 7.09 2.79 1.88
C ILE A 40 6.09 3.79 1.30
N ILE A 41 4.82 3.58 1.57
CA ILE A 41 3.77 4.46 1.06
C ILE A 41 3.86 5.86 1.68
N ALA A 42 4.11 5.92 2.98
CA ALA A 42 4.24 7.20 3.66
C ALA A 42 5.37 8.03 3.04
N LYS A 43 6.48 7.39 2.75
CA LYS A 43 7.63 8.06 2.14
C LYS A 43 7.34 8.51 0.72
N ASN A 44 6.69 7.67 -0.07
CA ASN A 44 6.42 7.98 -1.47
C ASN A 44 5.33 9.03 -1.65
N PHE A 45 4.36 9.03 -0.77
CA PHE A 45 3.24 9.98 -0.84
C PHE A 45 3.42 11.18 0.09
N ASN A 46 4.51 11.20 0.83
CA ASN A 46 4.80 12.28 1.80
C ASN A 46 3.66 12.45 2.79
N GLU A 47 3.17 11.32 3.31
CA GLU A 47 2.08 11.28 4.26
C GLU A 47 2.54 10.75 5.62
N ASP A 48 1.75 11.02 6.65
CA ASP A 48 2.02 10.53 7.99
C ASP A 48 1.64 9.04 8.07
N GLU A 49 2.54 8.22 8.60
CA GLU A 49 2.30 6.80 8.77
C GLU A 49 1.04 6.54 9.60
N LYS A 50 0.72 7.42 10.53
CA LYS A 50 -0.45 7.29 11.39
C LYS A 50 -1.76 7.38 10.62
N LYS A 51 -1.73 8.00 9.46
CA LYS A 51 -2.91 8.17 8.62
C LYS A 51 -3.11 7.04 7.64
N ILE A 52 -2.12 6.17 7.50
CA ILE A 52 -2.15 5.09 6.52
C ILE A 52 -2.57 3.80 7.21
N PHE A 53 -3.63 3.18 6.70
CA PHE A 53 -4.15 1.93 7.25
C PHE A 53 -4.07 0.85 6.19
N PRO A 54 -3.19 -0.14 6.36
CA PRO A 54 -3.15 -1.28 5.44
C PRO A 54 -4.35 -2.18 5.71
N ILE A 55 -5.15 -2.39 4.68
CA ILE A 55 -6.39 -3.16 4.82
C ILE A 55 -6.14 -4.62 4.47
N SER A 56 -5.41 -4.84 3.40
CA SER A 56 -5.23 -6.21 2.90
C SER A 56 -3.89 -6.36 2.21
N LEU A 57 -3.27 -7.50 2.44
CA LEU A 57 -2.08 -7.93 1.70
C LEU A 57 -2.38 -9.32 1.17
N ALA A 58 -2.52 -9.42 -0.14
CA ALA A 58 -2.80 -10.70 -0.78
C ALA A 58 -1.62 -11.11 -1.65
N GLY A 59 -1.04 -12.25 -1.33
CA GLY A 59 0.03 -12.83 -2.14
C GLY A 59 -0.49 -13.94 -3.01
N GLU A 60 0.06 -14.08 -4.20
CA GLU A 60 -0.26 -15.18 -5.08
C GLU A 60 0.62 -16.39 -4.76
N LYS A 61 0.04 -17.57 -4.77
CA LYS A 61 0.77 -18.80 -4.52
C LYS A 61 1.86 -18.99 -5.58
N GLY A 62 3.06 -19.28 -5.11
CA GLY A 62 4.18 -19.55 -5.99
C GLY A 62 4.75 -18.34 -6.71
N LYS A 63 4.29 -17.15 -6.36
CA LYS A 63 4.78 -15.91 -6.94
C LYS A 63 5.20 -14.94 -5.86
N THR A 64 6.11 -14.05 -6.22
CA THR A 64 6.58 -13.01 -5.30
C THR A 64 5.74 -11.74 -5.37
N ASN A 65 4.67 -11.76 -6.17
CA ASN A 65 3.82 -10.58 -6.35
C ASN A 65 2.81 -10.46 -5.23
N ILE A 66 2.62 -9.24 -4.76
CA ILE A 66 1.69 -8.95 -3.67
C ILE A 66 0.78 -7.81 -4.12
N THR A 67 -0.53 -8.00 -3.91
CA THR A 67 -1.49 -6.93 -4.10
C THR A 67 -1.90 -6.40 -2.75
N ALA A 68 -1.75 -5.10 -2.55
CA ALA A 68 -2.04 -4.47 -1.28
C ALA A 68 -3.13 -3.42 -1.42
N THR A 69 -4.01 -3.37 -0.44
CA THR A 69 -5.05 -2.35 -0.36
C THR A 69 -4.80 -1.52 0.90
N LEU A 70 -4.76 -0.20 0.72
CA LEU A 70 -4.52 0.71 1.83
C LEU A 70 -5.49 1.87 1.77
N PHE A 71 -5.78 2.42 2.94
CA PHE A 71 -6.56 3.65 3.05
C PHE A 71 -5.70 4.71 3.70
N ILE A 72 -5.70 5.91 3.13
CA ILE A 72 -5.03 7.06 3.70
C ILE A 72 -6.10 8.05 4.12
N TYR A 73 -6.24 8.29 5.40
CA TYR A 73 -7.21 9.24 5.93
C TYR A 73 -6.64 10.64 5.96
N GLU A 74 -7.46 11.63 5.68
CA GLU A 74 -7.02 13.01 5.63
C GLU A 74 -6.95 13.68 7.00
N ASN A 75 -7.59 13.11 7.98
CA ASN A 75 -7.55 13.64 9.36
C ASN A 75 -6.82 12.71 10.29
#